data_b8a49238d963cdb8e3a9009f22529496
#
_entry.id   b8a49238d963cdb8e3a9009f22529496
#
_cell.length_a   1.000
_cell.length_b   1.000
_cell.length_c   1.000
_cell.angle_alpha   90.00
_cell.angle_beta   90.00
_cell.angle_gamma   90.00
#
_symmetry.space_group_name_H-M   'P 1'
#
loop_
_entity.id
_entity.type
_entity.pdbx_description
1 polymer ?
#
loop_
_entity_poly.entity_id
_entity_poly.type
_entity_poly.pdbx_seq_one_letter_code
_entity_poly.pdbx_strand_id
1 'polypeptide(L)'
;MIVIGIDNGLSGGLCAVNAETDEIISYMAMPTYKEGDKTEIDVNKVIKFIDRFGMDKILVAIEEPLKHAKSSQAVRSMAISFGKCVGACNALYISVRRIQVKDWQDAILGKGMAKGNTKVTALKRANDLWPEQDWLATPKSKVAHDGIVDAALIAYYTISVNTP
;
A
#
# COMPACT_ATOMS: atom_id res chain seq x y z
N MET A 1 2.35 -18.07 0.67
CA MET A 1 1.79 -17.00 1.54
C MET A 1 1.53 -15.76 0.69
N ILE A 2 0.48 -15.00 1.00
CA ILE A 2 0.18 -13.73 0.30
C ILE A 2 0.54 -12.57 1.22
N VAL A 3 1.28 -11.60 0.70
CA VAL A 3 1.54 -10.33 1.40
C VAL A 3 0.74 -9.22 0.71
N ILE A 4 -0.07 -8.51 1.50
CA ILE A 4 -0.86 -7.38 1.01
C ILE A 4 -0.20 -6.11 1.52
N GLY A 5 0.39 -5.33 0.61
CA GLY A 5 0.87 -4.00 0.93
C GLY A 5 -0.25 -2.97 0.86
N ILE A 6 -0.25 -2.03 1.78
CA ILE A 6 -1.21 -0.93 1.85
C ILE A 6 -0.49 0.40 2.03
N ASP A 7 -0.57 1.26 1.02
CA ASP A 7 -0.43 2.70 1.19
C ASP A 7 -1.78 3.25 1.65
N ASN A 8 -1.86 3.67 2.91
CA ASN A 8 -3.13 4.04 3.56
C ASN A 8 -3.61 5.48 3.27
N GLY A 9 -2.96 6.20 2.37
CA GLY A 9 -3.43 7.50 1.92
C GLY A 9 -4.78 7.43 1.20
N LEU A 10 -5.55 8.54 1.15
CA LEU A 10 -6.79 8.62 0.36
C LEU A 10 -6.54 8.43 -1.14
N SER A 11 -5.35 8.78 -1.60
CA SER A 11 -4.84 8.49 -2.95
C SER A 11 -3.85 7.32 -2.97
N GLY A 12 -3.88 6.49 -1.95
CA GLY A 12 -3.03 5.31 -1.81
C GLY A 12 -3.54 4.11 -2.62
N GLY A 13 -3.16 2.91 -2.20
CA GLY A 13 -3.55 1.69 -2.87
C GLY A 13 -3.35 0.43 -2.03
N LEU A 14 -3.83 -0.68 -2.57
CA LEU A 14 -3.63 -2.03 -2.06
C LEU A 14 -3.04 -2.89 -3.16
N CYS A 15 -2.08 -3.73 -2.79
CA CYS A 15 -1.49 -4.69 -3.72
C CYS A 15 -1.21 -6.02 -3.01
N ALA A 16 -1.71 -7.11 -3.58
CA ALA A 16 -1.47 -8.48 -3.11
C ALA A 16 -0.38 -9.14 -3.95
N VAL A 17 0.66 -9.63 -3.30
CA VAL A 17 1.83 -10.26 -3.91
C VAL A 17 1.99 -11.67 -3.35
N ASN A 18 2.29 -12.63 -4.21
CA ASN A 18 2.67 -13.97 -3.80
C ASN A 18 4.09 -13.96 -3.25
N ALA A 19 4.27 -14.33 -1.97
CA ALA A 19 5.56 -14.29 -1.32
C ALA A 19 6.57 -15.39 -1.78
N GLU A 20 6.13 -16.35 -2.58
CA GLU A 20 6.98 -17.44 -3.10
C GLU A 20 7.47 -17.16 -4.52
N THR A 21 6.68 -16.44 -5.30
CA THR A 21 6.97 -16.17 -6.71
C THR A 21 7.23 -14.69 -7.01
N ASP A 22 7.01 -13.80 -6.04
CA ASP A 22 7.01 -12.34 -6.18
C ASP A 22 6.01 -11.80 -7.21
N GLU A 23 5.06 -12.63 -7.66
CA GLU A 23 4.06 -12.23 -8.65
C GLU A 23 2.95 -11.38 -8.02
N ILE A 24 2.54 -10.35 -8.74
CA ILE A 24 1.35 -9.58 -8.38
C ILE A 24 0.10 -10.39 -8.69
N ILE A 25 -0.70 -10.65 -7.66
CA ILE A 25 -1.97 -11.35 -7.80
C ILE A 25 -3.09 -10.39 -8.15
N SER A 26 -3.12 -9.23 -7.49
CA SER A 26 -4.15 -8.21 -7.69
C SER A 26 -3.77 -6.91 -7.02
N TYR A 27 -4.28 -5.81 -7.54
CA TYR A 27 -4.16 -4.50 -6.92
C TYR A 27 -5.41 -3.64 -7.16
N MET A 28 -5.52 -2.56 -6.39
CA MET A 28 -6.53 -1.52 -6.60
C MET A 28 -6.08 -0.20 -5.96
N ALA A 29 -6.52 0.91 -6.51
CA ALA A 29 -6.42 2.19 -5.80
C ALA A 29 -7.23 2.15 -4.51
N MET A 30 -6.83 2.94 -3.51
CA MET A 30 -7.54 3.02 -2.23
C MET A 30 -9.02 3.34 -2.47
N PRO A 31 -9.93 2.44 -2.08
CA PRO A 31 -11.35 2.71 -2.26
C PRO A 31 -11.80 3.80 -1.29
N THR A 32 -12.48 4.80 -1.83
CA THR A 32 -13.00 5.93 -1.06
C THR A 32 -14.46 6.18 -1.35
N TYR A 33 -15.13 6.89 -0.44
CA TYR A 33 -16.47 7.43 -0.64
C TYR A 33 -16.52 8.88 -0.14
N LYS A 34 -17.55 9.60 -0.56
CA LYS A 34 -17.81 10.95 -0.06
C LYS A 34 -18.91 10.93 0.99
N GLU A 35 -18.67 11.61 2.09
CA GLU A 35 -19.65 11.90 3.14
C GLU A 35 -19.72 13.43 3.32
N GLY A 36 -20.72 14.03 2.70
CA GLY A 36 -20.77 15.48 2.51
C GLY A 36 -19.56 15.97 1.71
N ASP A 37 -18.80 16.92 2.28
CA ASP A 37 -17.60 17.47 1.64
C ASP A 37 -16.32 16.67 1.95
N LYS A 38 -16.43 15.60 2.76
CA LYS A 38 -15.27 14.81 3.15
C LYS A 38 -15.13 13.56 2.29
N THR A 39 -13.90 13.25 1.93
CA THR A 39 -13.53 11.97 1.32
C THR A 39 -12.95 11.07 2.39
N GLU A 40 -13.45 9.84 2.47
CA GLU A 40 -13.03 8.85 3.45
C GLU A 40 -12.77 7.48 2.82
N ILE A 41 -11.96 6.65 3.49
CA ILE A 41 -11.71 5.26 3.04
C ILE A 41 -12.99 4.43 3.21
N ASP A 42 -13.34 3.70 2.15
CA ASP A 42 -14.38 2.68 2.14
C ASP A 42 -13.85 1.37 2.72
N VAL A 43 -13.97 1.25 4.05
CA VAL A 43 -13.48 0.08 4.80
C VAL A 43 -14.10 -1.22 4.30
N ASN A 44 -15.37 -1.22 3.89
CA ASN A 44 -16.03 -2.43 3.40
C ASN A 44 -15.38 -2.95 2.11
N LYS A 45 -14.92 -2.05 1.24
CA LYS A 45 -14.19 -2.46 0.03
C LYS A 45 -12.76 -2.91 0.35
N VAL A 46 -12.10 -2.32 1.34
CA VAL A 46 -10.81 -2.80 1.84
C VAL A 46 -10.95 -4.22 2.39
N ILE A 47 -11.94 -4.46 3.25
CA ILE A 47 -12.25 -5.80 3.77
C ILE A 47 -12.51 -6.80 2.64
N LYS A 48 -13.35 -6.45 1.67
CA LYS A 48 -13.64 -7.32 0.51
C LYS A 48 -12.40 -7.62 -0.33
N PHE A 49 -11.47 -6.67 -0.45
CA PHE A 49 -10.22 -6.92 -1.15
C PHE A 49 -9.35 -7.93 -0.40
N ILE A 50 -9.25 -7.83 0.90
CA ILE A 50 -8.40 -8.68 1.74
C ILE A 50 -9.02 -10.08 1.87
N ASP A 51 -10.30 -10.17 2.18
CA ASP A 51 -11.02 -11.41 2.50
C ASP A 51 -11.01 -12.44 1.34
N ARG A 52 -10.97 -11.98 0.09
CA ARG A 52 -10.96 -12.87 -1.08
C ARG A 52 -9.72 -13.79 -1.19
N PHE A 53 -8.67 -13.53 -0.43
CA PHE A 53 -7.45 -14.35 -0.47
C PHE A 53 -7.41 -15.46 0.60
N GLY A 54 -8.42 -15.55 1.45
CA GLY A 54 -8.49 -16.53 2.56
C GLY A 54 -7.59 -16.12 3.73
N MET A 55 -8.09 -16.25 4.96
CA MET A 55 -7.45 -15.64 6.14
C MET A 55 -6.18 -16.34 6.61
N ASP A 56 -6.01 -17.64 6.33
CA ASP A 56 -4.95 -18.46 6.94
C ASP A 56 -3.54 -18.23 6.39
N LYS A 57 -3.41 -17.48 5.28
CA LYS A 57 -2.14 -17.31 4.56
C LYS A 57 -1.87 -15.87 4.15
N ILE A 58 -2.42 -14.89 4.88
CA ILE A 58 -2.27 -13.47 4.58
C ILE A 58 -1.41 -12.80 5.66
N LEU A 59 -0.47 -11.97 5.23
CA LEU A 59 0.17 -10.94 6.02
C LEU A 59 -0.15 -9.57 5.39
N VAL A 60 -0.69 -8.65 6.17
CA VAL A 60 -0.88 -7.27 5.72
C VAL A 60 0.30 -6.42 6.19
N ALA A 61 0.92 -5.72 5.26
CA ALA A 61 1.94 -4.71 5.50
C ALA A 61 1.36 -3.33 5.22
N ILE A 62 1.34 -2.45 6.23
CA ILE A 62 0.77 -1.11 6.11
C ILE A 62 1.78 -0.04 6.47
N GLU A 63 1.86 1.00 5.65
CA GLU A 63 2.72 2.14 5.92
C GLU A 63 2.23 2.92 7.14
N GLU A 64 3.13 3.22 8.09
CA GLU A 64 2.80 4.06 9.24
C GLU A 64 2.67 5.54 8.82
N PRO A 65 1.69 6.26 9.40
CA PRO A 65 1.58 7.69 9.19
C PRO A 65 2.85 8.43 9.61
N LEU A 66 3.22 9.44 8.83
CA LEU A 66 4.32 10.32 9.21
C LEU A 66 4.01 11.02 10.55
N LYS A 67 4.98 11.04 11.46
CA LYS A 67 4.86 11.73 12.76
C LYS A 67 4.66 13.24 12.58
N HIS A 68 5.21 13.79 11.50
CA HIS A 68 5.13 15.20 11.18
C HIS A 68 4.78 15.36 9.70
N ALA A 69 3.72 16.08 9.41
CA ALA A 69 3.33 16.50 8.06
C ALA A 69 3.20 18.02 8.02
N LYS A 70 3.06 18.58 6.81
CA LYS A 70 2.97 20.03 6.57
C LYS A 70 1.77 20.70 7.27
N SER A 71 0.74 19.93 7.63
CA SER A 71 -0.43 20.43 8.37
C SER A 71 -0.97 19.40 9.35
N SER A 72 -1.56 19.88 10.44
CA SER A 72 -2.25 19.04 11.44
C SER A 72 -3.42 18.25 10.83
N GLN A 73 -4.09 18.83 9.85
CA GLN A 73 -5.19 18.17 9.14
C GLN A 73 -4.69 16.97 8.31
N ALA A 74 -3.53 17.08 7.66
CA ALA A 74 -2.92 15.98 6.94
C ALA A 74 -2.52 14.85 7.89
N VAL A 75 -1.88 15.15 9.03
CA VAL A 75 -1.54 14.17 10.07
C VAL A 75 -2.80 13.45 10.56
N ARG A 76 -3.85 14.20 10.87
CA ARG A 76 -5.14 13.65 11.32
C ARG A 76 -5.76 12.73 10.27
N SER A 77 -5.82 13.15 9.02
CA SER A 77 -6.39 12.34 7.93
C SER A 77 -5.63 11.04 7.74
N MET A 78 -4.29 11.08 7.74
CA MET A 78 -3.44 9.88 7.62
C MET A 78 -3.63 8.94 8.82
N ALA A 79 -3.72 9.46 10.05
CA ALA A 79 -3.94 8.65 11.25
C ALA A 79 -5.31 7.97 11.23
N ILE A 80 -6.37 8.66 10.79
CA ILE A 80 -7.71 8.09 10.65
C ILE A 80 -7.71 6.98 9.60
N SER A 81 -7.12 7.23 8.43
CA SER A 81 -7.02 6.25 7.35
C SER A 81 -6.26 5.00 7.79
N PHE A 82 -5.13 5.18 8.45
CA PHE A 82 -4.34 4.10 9.05
C PHE A 82 -5.17 3.29 10.06
N GLY A 83 -5.83 3.96 11.00
CA GLY A 83 -6.68 3.32 12.00
C GLY A 83 -7.82 2.51 11.38
N LYS A 84 -8.44 3.02 10.31
CA LYS A 84 -9.48 2.30 9.55
C LYS A 84 -8.95 1.02 8.92
N CYS A 85 -7.80 1.08 8.25
CA CYS A 85 -7.19 -0.09 7.61
C CYS A 85 -6.74 -1.14 8.65
N VAL A 86 -6.09 -0.72 9.73
CA VAL A 86 -5.69 -1.62 10.83
C VAL A 86 -6.91 -2.24 11.50
N GLY A 87 -7.96 -1.44 11.74
CA GLY A 87 -9.23 -1.92 12.31
C GLY A 87 -9.90 -2.97 11.42
N ALA A 88 -9.87 -2.77 10.10
CA ALA A 88 -10.37 -3.76 9.13
C ALA A 88 -9.63 -5.10 9.25
N CYS A 89 -8.29 -5.06 9.30
CA CYS A 89 -7.48 -6.26 9.45
C CYS A 89 -7.73 -6.96 10.79
N ASN A 90 -7.81 -6.19 11.89
CA ASN A 90 -8.08 -6.73 13.21
C ASN A 90 -9.46 -7.41 13.29
N ALA A 91 -10.48 -6.84 12.63
CA ALA A 91 -11.81 -7.43 12.55
C ALA A 91 -11.82 -8.78 11.80
N LEU A 92 -10.86 -8.99 10.92
CA LEU A 92 -10.65 -10.24 10.19
C LEU A 92 -9.63 -11.18 10.85
N TYR A 93 -9.12 -10.85 12.04
CA TYR A 93 -8.05 -11.58 12.73
C TYR A 93 -6.77 -11.74 11.91
N ILE A 94 -6.49 -10.81 11.00
CA ILE A 94 -5.32 -10.82 10.13
C ILE A 94 -4.16 -10.10 10.80
N SER A 95 -2.97 -10.70 10.77
CA SER A 95 -1.75 -10.08 11.28
C SER A 95 -1.36 -8.85 10.44
N VAL A 96 -1.04 -7.75 11.13
CA VAL A 96 -0.61 -6.49 10.50
C VAL A 96 0.83 -6.19 10.87
N ARG A 97 1.67 -6.00 9.87
CA ARG A 97 3.01 -5.46 10.01
C ARG A 97 3.01 -3.98 9.66
N ARG A 98 3.45 -3.16 10.60
CA ARG A 98 3.60 -1.71 10.42
C ARG A 98 4.96 -1.42 9.81
N ILE A 99 4.99 -0.63 8.74
CA ILE A 99 6.19 -0.33 7.97
C ILE A 99 6.46 1.16 8.02
N GLN A 100 7.68 1.54 8.44
CA GLN A 100 8.10 2.93 8.38
C GLN A 100 8.40 3.31 6.93
N VAL A 101 7.93 4.49 6.50
CA VAL A 101 8.20 5.04 5.15
C VAL A 101 9.68 4.98 4.80
N LYS A 102 10.53 5.40 5.74
CA LYS A 102 11.98 5.45 5.53
C LYS A 102 12.57 4.06 5.29
N ASP A 103 12.09 3.04 6.01
CA ASP A 103 12.71 1.72 5.96
C ASP A 103 12.52 1.06 4.59
N TRP A 104 11.29 1.05 4.06
CA TRP A 104 11.04 0.46 2.76
C TRP A 104 11.65 1.30 1.62
N GLN A 105 11.61 2.65 1.73
CA GLN A 105 12.21 3.53 0.72
C GLN A 105 13.72 3.39 0.67
N ASP A 106 14.40 3.40 1.81
CA ASP A 106 15.86 3.23 1.85
C ASP A 106 16.28 1.84 1.32
N ALA A 107 15.52 0.79 1.63
CA ALA A 107 15.82 -0.58 1.20
C ALA A 107 15.55 -0.81 -0.29
N ILE A 108 14.42 -0.32 -0.81
CA ILE A 108 13.94 -0.62 -2.16
C ILE A 108 14.40 0.41 -3.19
N LEU A 109 14.42 1.69 -2.82
CA LEU A 109 14.76 2.78 -3.74
C LEU A 109 16.23 3.23 -3.60
N GLY A 110 16.89 2.86 -2.52
CA GLY A 110 18.27 3.25 -2.19
C GLY A 110 18.35 4.41 -1.21
N LYS A 111 19.33 4.34 -0.31
CA LYS A 111 19.56 5.37 0.73
C LYS A 111 19.74 6.75 0.12
N GLY A 112 19.01 7.71 0.64
CA GLY A 112 19.11 9.12 0.24
C GLY A 112 18.37 9.50 -1.04
N MET A 113 17.74 8.57 -1.75
CA MET A 113 16.95 8.84 -2.95
C MET A 113 15.64 9.57 -2.64
N ALA A 114 15.17 9.55 -1.40
CA ALA A 114 13.93 10.21 -0.96
C ALA A 114 13.94 11.75 -1.06
N LYS A 115 15.06 12.38 -1.44
CA LYS A 115 15.19 13.84 -1.46
C LYS A 115 14.82 14.52 -2.79
N GLY A 116 14.40 13.80 -3.82
CA GLY A 116 14.17 14.42 -5.12
C GLY A 116 12.88 13.99 -5.80
N ASN A 117 12.82 12.79 -6.30
CA ASN A 117 11.72 12.34 -7.15
C ASN A 117 11.31 10.90 -6.81
N THR A 118 10.88 10.72 -5.55
CA THR A 118 10.52 9.41 -4.99
C THR A 118 9.52 8.66 -5.88
N LYS A 119 8.52 9.35 -6.43
CA LYS A 119 7.50 8.75 -7.29
C LYS A 119 8.07 8.16 -8.58
N VAL A 120 8.94 8.89 -9.27
CA VAL A 120 9.58 8.40 -10.51
C VAL A 120 10.50 7.22 -10.21
N THR A 121 11.25 7.29 -9.10
CA THR A 121 12.13 6.20 -8.68
C THR A 121 11.34 4.96 -8.28
N ALA A 122 10.22 5.14 -7.54
CA ALA A 122 9.34 4.05 -7.16
C ALA A 122 8.71 3.37 -8.40
N LEU A 123 8.17 4.15 -9.32
CA LEU A 123 7.59 3.60 -10.56
C LEU A 123 8.65 2.87 -11.40
N LYS A 124 9.85 3.43 -11.54
CA LYS A 124 10.95 2.75 -12.24
C LYS A 124 11.27 1.42 -11.57
N ARG A 125 11.42 1.41 -10.25
CA ARG A 125 11.72 0.19 -9.50
C ARG A 125 10.61 -0.85 -9.63
N ALA A 126 9.35 -0.44 -9.59
CA ALA A 126 8.22 -1.33 -9.78
C ALA A 126 8.20 -1.93 -11.19
N ASN A 127 8.49 -1.14 -12.23
CA ASN A 127 8.60 -1.63 -13.61
C ASN A 127 9.79 -2.57 -13.82
N ASP A 128 10.90 -2.37 -13.09
CA ASP A 128 12.05 -3.30 -13.12
C ASP A 128 11.68 -4.66 -12.50
N LEU A 129 10.84 -4.68 -11.47
CA LEU A 129 10.38 -5.89 -10.78
C LEU A 129 9.24 -6.59 -11.53
N TRP A 130 8.30 -5.82 -12.08
CA TRP A 130 7.07 -6.30 -12.71
C TRP A 130 6.82 -5.58 -14.04
N PRO A 131 7.59 -5.89 -15.09
CA PRO A 131 7.53 -5.17 -16.36
C PRO A 131 6.19 -5.31 -17.09
N GLU A 132 5.39 -6.32 -16.77
CA GLU A 132 4.08 -6.55 -17.40
C GLU A 132 2.94 -5.76 -16.75
N GLN A 133 3.20 -5.02 -15.66
CA GLN A 133 2.17 -4.27 -14.95
C GLN A 133 2.04 -2.85 -15.50
N ASP A 134 0.81 -2.40 -15.70
CA ASP A 134 0.53 -1.04 -16.18
C ASP A 134 0.28 -0.03 -15.04
N TRP A 135 0.04 -0.54 -13.82
CA TRP A 135 -0.22 0.25 -12.61
C TRP A 135 -1.43 1.18 -12.70
N LEU A 136 -2.39 0.89 -13.57
CA LEU A 136 -3.55 1.73 -13.78
C LEU A 136 -4.59 1.53 -12.69
N ALA A 137 -5.12 2.62 -12.13
CA ALA A 137 -6.21 2.57 -11.15
C ALA A 137 -7.53 2.06 -11.76
N THR A 138 -7.74 2.32 -13.04
CA THR A 138 -8.89 1.87 -13.83
C THR A 138 -8.48 1.64 -15.29
N PRO A 139 -9.24 0.85 -16.07
CA PRO A 139 -8.96 0.68 -17.51
C PRO A 139 -9.00 1.98 -18.34
N LYS A 140 -9.58 3.04 -17.79
CA LYS A 140 -9.65 4.36 -18.45
C LYS A 140 -8.48 5.29 -18.05
N SER A 141 -7.71 4.90 -17.05
CA SER A 141 -6.54 5.66 -16.61
C SER A 141 -5.45 5.60 -17.70
N LYS A 142 -4.68 6.67 -17.81
CA LYS A 142 -3.57 6.78 -18.80
C LYS A 142 -2.20 6.89 -18.12
N VAL A 143 -2.19 6.99 -16.80
CA VAL A 143 -0.99 7.23 -15.99
C VAL A 143 -0.97 6.23 -14.84
N ALA A 144 0.19 5.69 -14.55
CA ALA A 144 0.42 4.83 -13.40
C ALA A 144 -0.04 5.51 -12.09
N HIS A 145 -0.64 4.74 -11.20
CA HIS A 145 -1.17 5.23 -9.93
C HIS A 145 -0.13 5.05 -8.83
N ASP A 146 0.43 6.14 -8.33
CA ASP A 146 1.51 6.15 -7.34
C ASP A 146 1.21 5.26 -6.12
N GLY A 147 0.00 5.37 -5.57
CA GLY A 147 -0.38 4.60 -4.37
C GLY A 147 -0.47 3.09 -4.61
N ILE A 148 -0.78 2.64 -5.84
CA ILE A 148 -0.72 1.21 -6.20
C ILE A 148 0.74 0.76 -6.27
N VAL A 149 1.60 1.57 -6.87
CA VAL A 149 3.05 1.32 -6.97
C VAL A 149 3.65 1.22 -5.57
N ASP A 150 3.38 2.19 -4.70
CA ASP A 150 3.90 2.19 -3.33
C ASP A 150 3.40 0.97 -2.53
N ALA A 151 2.12 0.61 -2.66
CA ALA A 151 1.56 -0.58 -2.03
C ALA A 151 2.26 -1.87 -2.49
N ALA A 152 2.57 -2.00 -3.78
CA ALA A 152 3.31 -3.15 -4.32
C ALA A 152 4.74 -3.22 -3.74
N LEU A 153 5.44 -2.09 -3.68
CA LEU A 153 6.80 -2.01 -3.14
C LEU A 153 6.84 -2.26 -1.62
N ILE A 154 5.81 -1.84 -0.87
CA ILE A 154 5.65 -2.15 0.56
C ILE A 154 5.48 -3.67 0.76
N ALA A 155 4.67 -4.33 -0.08
CA ALA A 155 4.52 -5.78 -0.03
C ALA A 155 5.85 -6.48 -0.34
N TYR A 156 6.53 -6.08 -1.40
CA TYR A 156 7.82 -6.63 -1.81
C TYR A 156 8.90 -6.45 -0.73
N TYR A 157 9.01 -5.26 -0.15
CA TYR A 157 9.89 -5.02 0.98
C TYR A 157 9.61 -5.98 2.13
N THR A 158 8.33 -6.17 2.45
CA THR A 158 7.93 -7.05 3.55
C THR A 158 8.30 -8.50 3.29
N ILE A 159 8.20 -8.96 2.04
CA ILE A 159 8.65 -10.29 1.62
C ILE A 159 10.17 -10.39 1.78
N SER A 160 10.93 -9.43 1.24
CA SER A 160 12.39 -9.45 1.23
C SER A 160 13.04 -9.48 2.62
N VAL A 161 12.39 -8.86 3.64
CA VAL A 161 12.90 -8.86 5.02
C VAL A 161 12.37 -10.01 5.88
N ASN A 162 11.45 -10.84 5.36
CA ASN A 162 10.93 -12.04 6.03
C ASN A 162 11.50 -13.33 5.43
N THR A 163 12.18 -13.26 4.31
CA THR A 163 12.89 -14.41 3.74
C THR A 163 14.18 -14.62 4.55
N PRO A 164 14.40 -15.80 5.14
CA PRO A 164 15.58 -16.11 5.94
C PRO A 164 16.88 -16.07 5.13
#